data_e39923f7b7ad6123852b73bce6d7c94c
#
_entry.id   e39923f7b7ad6123852b73bce6d7c94c
#
_cell.length_a   1.000
_cell.length_b   1.000
_cell.length_c   1.000
_cell.angle_alpha   90.00
_cell.angle_beta   90.00
_cell.angle_gamma   90.00
#
_symmetry.space_group_name_H-M   'P 1'
#
loop_
_entity.id
_entity.type
_entity.pdbx_description
1 polymer ?
#
loop_
_entity_poly.entity_id
_entity_poly.type
_entity_poly.pdbx_seq_one_letter_code
_entity_poly.pdbx_strand_id
1 'polypeptide(L)'
;NDVVVEETSGKITITDTRSGNVKKKKQVKVSIPSGKEFDTVSLGVDMGTIELDCDLKVQDFSVGVGAGEFDGYGNITVANCDLQVGAGTIDIDQIDVKKLNADCGAGEIDMVVTGKEKDYNYNLSCGMGEIDLENSEYSGLGIEKTISNEGAKKDMVLECGMGEIDVEFTGED
;
A
#
# COMPACT_ATOMS: atom_id res chain seq x y z
N ASN A 1 -19.18 20.01 12.19
CA ASN A 1 -17.82 19.90 11.61
C ASN A 1 -17.67 18.51 11.05
N ASP A 2 -17.37 18.46 9.78
CA ASP A 2 -17.32 17.19 9.03
C ASP A 2 -15.92 16.57 9.06
N VAL A 3 -14.90 17.29 9.54
CA VAL A 3 -13.51 16.82 9.71
C VAL A 3 -13.09 17.10 11.15
N VAL A 4 -12.61 16.09 11.84
CA VAL A 4 -12.12 16.16 13.21
C VAL A 4 -10.60 15.98 13.18
N VAL A 5 -9.87 16.87 13.84
CA VAL A 5 -8.42 16.78 14.02
C VAL A 5 -8.14 16.70 15.50
N GLU A 6 -7.48 15.65 15.92
CA GLU A 6 -7.09 15.41 17.31
C GLU A 6 -5.57 15.25 17.41
N GLU A 7 -4.96 15.91 18.38
CA GLU A 7 -3.54 15.75 18.68
C GLU A 7 -3.38 15.24 20.12
N THR A 8 -2.71 14.11 20.27
CA THR A 8 -2.46 13.51 21.58
C THR A 8 -1.08 12.87 21.59
N SER A 9 -0.20 13.32 22.48
CA SER A 9 1.12 12.71 22.70
C SER A 9 1.96 12.50 21.44
N GLY A 10 1.99 13.50 20.55
CA GLY A 10 2.75 13.45 19.30
C GLY A 10 2.07 12.66 18.16
N LYS A 11 0.84 12.19 18.39
CA LYS A 11 -0.01 11.58 17.35
C LYS A 11 -1.05 12.59 16.89
N ILE A 12 -1.15 12.76 15.58
CA ILE A 12 -2.22 13.54 14.93
C ILE A 12 -3.17 12.56 14.27
N THR A 13 -4.44 12.65 14.62
CA THR A 13 -5.52 11.87 14.00
C THR A 13 -6.44 12.82 13.24
N ILE A 14 -6.66 12.55 11.96
CA ILE A 14 -7.57 13.32 11.10
C ILE A 14 -8.66 12.36 10.64
N THR A 15 -9.91 12.65 11.02
CA THR A 15 -11.05 11.80 10.67
C THR A 15 -12.08 12.61 9.90
N ASP A 16 -12.47 12.12 8.73
CA ASP A 16 -13.61 12.65 7.98
C ASP A 16 -14.87 11.85 8.37
N THR A 17 -15.79 12.48 9.08
CA THR A 17 -17.02 11.86 9.56
C THR A 17 -18.24 12.16 8.68
N ARG A 18 -18.03 12.68 7.48
CA ARG A 18 -19.13 13.00 6.57
C ARG A 18 -19.82 11.72 6.10
N SER A 19 -21.12 11.68 6.24
CA SER A 19 -21.99 10.62 5.72
C SER A 19 -23.08 11.21 4.81
N GLY A 20 -23.52 10.43 3.81
CA GLY A 20 -24.65 10.79 2.93
C GLY A 20 -24.24 11.37 1.58
N ASN A 21 -25.26 11.74 0.79
CA ASN A 21 -25.11 12.16 -0.61
C ASN A 21 -24.44 13.55 -0.70
N VAL A 22 -23.13 13.61 -0.83
CA VAL A 22 -22.36 14.84 -0.90
C VAL A 22 -22.49 15.45 -2.30
N LYS A 23 -23.32 16.47 -2.46
CA LYS A 23 -23.55 17.16 -3.74
C LYS A 23 -22.35 17.93 -4.30
N LYS A 24 -21.23 18.03 -3.56
CA LYS A 24 -19.99 18.69 -4.01
C LYS A 24 -18.80 17.85 -3.54
N LYS A 25 -17.85 17.63 -4.44
CA LYS A 25 -16.52 17.08 -4.06
C LYS A 25 -15.93 17.99 -2.98
N LYS A 26 -15.66 17.43 -1.83
CA LYS A 26 -14.99 18.13 -0.73
C LYS A 26 -13.59 17.51 -0.58
N GLN A 27 -12.60 18.34 -0.48
CA GLN A 27 -11.21 17.96 -0.34
C GLN A 27 -10.70 18.38 1.04
N VAL A 28 -9.91 17.53 1.66
CA VAL A 28 -9.10 17.83 2.84
C VAL A 28 -7.65 17.79 2.39
N LYS A 29 -6.91 18.88 2.57
CA LYS A 29 -5.48 18.93 2.26
C LYS A 29 -4.69 18.97 3.55
N VAL A 30 -3.80 17.99 3.72
CA VAL A 30 -2.84 17.92 4.82
C VAL A 30 -1.46 18.25 4.25
N SER A 31 -0.77 19.21 4.84
CA SER A 31 0.58 19.57 4.41
C SER A 31 1.60 19.09 5.43
N ILE A 32 2.58 18.33 4.96
CA ILE A 32 3.66 17.78 5.76
C ILE A 32 4.93 18.57 5.47
N PRO A 33 5.72 18.99 6.50
CA PRO A 33 7.00 19.63 6.28
C PRO A 33 7.97 18.70 5.52
N SER A 34 8.66 19.23 4.51
CA SER A 34 9.64 18.47 3.75
C SER A 34 10.75 17.90 4.64
N GLY A 35 11.14 16.64 4.40
CA GLY A 35 12.18 15.95 5.15
C GLY A 35 11.76 15.50 6.57
N LYS A 36 10.49 15.59 6.90
CA LYS A 36 9.97 15.05 8.17
C LYS A 36 9.98 13.52 8.10
N GLU A 37 10.57 12.89 9.12
CA GLU A 37 10.49 11.43 9.33
C GLU A 37 9.40 11.13 10.37
N PHE A 38 8.71 10.01 10.18
CA PHE A 38 7.65 9.54 11.07
C PHE A 38 7.96 8.14 11.58
N ASP A 39 7.54 7.86 12.79
CA ASP A 39 7.57 6.49 13.30
C ASP A 39 6.45 5.68 12.66
N THR A 40 5.24 6.23 12.61
CA THR A 40 4.06 5.55 12.05
C THR A 40 3.22 6.52 11.23
N VAL A 41 2.78 6.08 10.05
CA VAL A 41 1.73 6.73 9.25
C VAL A 41 0.70 5.68 8.89
N SER A 42 -0.56 5.96 9.20
CA SER A 42 -1.68 5.08 8.86
C SER A 42 -2.74 5.87 8.10
N LEU A 43 -3.09 5.39 6.93
CA LEU A 43 -4.08 6.01 6.04
C LEU A 43 -5.23 5.02 5.81
N GLY A 44 -6.45 5.52 5.81
CA GLY A 44 -7.62 4.70 5.59
C GLY A 44 -8.69 5.42 4.79
N VAL A 45 -9.24 4.75 3.79
CA VAL A 45 -10.34 5.25 2.96
C VAL A 45 -11.37 4.16 2.70
N ASP A 46 -12.60 4.37 3.17
CA ASP A 46 -13.70 3.45 2.88
C ASP A 46 -14.24 3.68 1.47
N MET A 47 -14.52 4.94 1.12
CA MET A 47 -14.99 5.38 -0.20
C MET A 47 -14.43 6.77 -0.49
N GLY A 48 -13.91 7.01 -1.67
CA GLY A 48 -13.25 8.24 -2.08
C GLY A 48 -11.81 8.01 -2.42
N THR A 49 -10.98 9.04 -2.42
CA THR A 49 -9.59 8.97 -2.84
C THR A 49 -8.70 9.62 -1.78
N ILE A 50 -7.59 8.98 -1.46
CA ILE A 50 -6.45 9.59 -0.76
C ILE A 50 -5.29 9.71 -1.75
N GLU A 51 -4.80 10.91 -1.97
CA GLU A 51 -3.62 11.21 -2.76
C GLU A 51 -2.46 11.57 -1.83
N LEU A 52 -1.33 10.86 -1.93
CA LEU A 52 -0.07 11.18 -1.27
C LEU A 52 0.88 11.80 -2.28
N ASP A 53 0.89 13.13 -2.37
CA ASP A 53 1.66 13.92 -3.34
C ASP A 53 2.94 14.50 -2.69
N CYS A 54 3.70 13.65 -1.99
CA CYS A 54 4.98 14.05 -1.38
C CYS A 54 5.84 12.83 -1.03
N ASP A 55 7.15 13.04 -0.97
CA ASP A 55 8.06 12.02 -0.45
C ASP A 55 7.78 11.75 1.03
N LEU A 56 7.73 10.48 1.40
CA LEU A 56 7.47 10.02 2.76
C LEU A 56 8.61 9.13 3.26
N LYS A 57 9.11 9.44 4.46
CA LYS A 57 10.03 8.56 5.17
C LYS A 57 9.44 8.15 6.52
N VAL A 58 9.22 6.86 6.68
CA VAL A 58 8.47 6.32 7.83
C VAL A 58 9.00 4.95 8.25
N GLN A 59 8.89 4.60 9.52
CA GLN A 59 9.27 3.27 10.01
C GLN A 59 8.16 2.25 9.70
N ASP A 60 6.91 2.58 10.08
CA ASP A 60 5.75 1.72 9.88
C ASP A 60 4.67 2.47 9.09
N PHE A 61 4.33 1.97 7.91
CA PHE A 61 3.33 2.54 7.01
C PHE A 61 2.17 1.57 6.79
N SER A 62 0.96 2.05 6.93
CA SER A 62 -0.22 1.24 6.63
C SER A 62 -1.23 2.00 5.79
N VAL A 63 -1.80 1.31 4.80
CA VAL A 63 -2.88 1.81 3.96
C VAL A 63 -4.02 0.79 3.93
N GLY A 64 -5.22 1.23 4.30
CA GLY A 64 -6.43 0.43 4.21
C GLY A 64 -7.44 1.07 3.26
N VAL A 65 -7.84 0.34 2.21
CA VAL A 65 -8.82 0.79 1.23
C VAL A 65 -10.03 -0.15 1.23
N GLY A 66 -11.21 0.38 1.52
CA GLY A 66 -12.46 -0.38 1.44
C GLY A 66 -12.89 -0.59 -0.01
N ALA A 67 -13.58 0.43 -0.58
CA ALA A 67 -14.02 0.51 -1.98
C ALA A 67 -13.62 1.88 -2.58
N GLY A 68 -12.60 2.49 -2.06
CA GLY A 68 -12.01 3.76 -2.50
C GLY A 68 -10.73 3.56 -3.27
N GLU A 69 -9.86 4.57 -3.23
CA GLU A 69 -8.62 4.64 -3.99
C GLU A 69 -7.53 5.31 -3.15
N PHE A 70 -6.33 4.78 -3.21
CA PHE A 70 -5.14 5.39 -2.68
C PHE A 70 -4.09 5.53 -3.79
N ASP A 71 -3.63 6.77 -4.02
CA ASP A 71 -2.62 7.09 -5.03
C ASP A 71 -1.37 7.67 -4.34
N GLY A 72 -0.25 7.00 -4.47
CA GLY A 72 1.05 7.39 -3.93
C GLY A 72 2.01 7.88 -5.01
N TYR A 73 2.01 9.18 -5.30
CA TYR A 73 2.84 9.81 -6.34
C TYR A 73 4.26 10.17 -5.90
N GLY A 74 4.55 10.13 -4.60
CA GLY A 74 5.88 10.43 -4.05
C GLY A 74 6.73 9.18 -3.82
N ASN A 75 8.01 9.39 -3.52
CA ASN A 75 8.89 8.29 -3.12
C ASN A 75 8.62 7.92 -1.66
N ILE A 76 8.19 6.69 -1.42
CA ILE A 76 7.93 6.17 -0.08
C ILE A 76 9.12 5.33 0.36
N THR A 77 9.79 5.71 1.46
CA THR A 77 10.85 4.91 2.09
C THR A 77 10.35 4.39 3.43
N VAL A 78 10.27 3.07 3.57
CA VAL A 78 9.62 2.45 4.72
C VAL A 78 10.35 1.16 5.17
N ALA A 79 10.35 0.90 6.47
CA ALA A 79 10.87 -0.37 6.96
C ALA A 79 9.79 -1.47 6.92
N ASN A 80 8.60 -1.21 7.43
CA ASN A 80 7.48 -2.15 7.44
C ASN A 80 6.26 -1.51 6.78
N CYS A 81 5.70 -2.16 5.75
CA CYS A 81 4.53 -1.70 5.01
C CYS A 81 3.41 -2.74 5.09
N ASP A 82 2.19 -2.28 5.37
CA ASP A 82 0.97 -3.09 5.39
C ASP A 82 -0.08 -2.44 4.47
N LEU A 83 -0.45 -3.13 3.40
CA LEU A 83 -1.43 -2.67 2.41
C LEU A 83 -2.63 -3.60 2.43
N GLN A 84 -3.82 -3.06 2.58
CA GLN A 84 -5.06 -3.83 2.62
C GLN A 84 -6.12 -3.24 1.69
N VAL A 85 -6.62 -4.03 0.75
CA VAL A 85 -7.66 -3.63 -0.18
C VAL A 85 -8.86 -4.58 -0.11
N GLY A 86 -10.03 -4.03 0.13
CA GLY A 86 -11.28 -4.78 0.04
C GLY A 86 -11.72 -4.99 -1.42
N ALA A 87 -12.20 -3.92 -2.06
CA ALA A 87 -12.69 -3.90 -3.45
C ALA A 87 -12.32 -2.59 -4.17
N GLY A 88 -11.35 -1.85 -3.64
CA GLY A 88 -10.83 -0.60 -4.21
C GLY A 88 -9.48 -0.81 -4.87
N THR A 89 -8.68 0.25 -4.92
CA THR A 89 -7.38 0.26 -5.58
C THR A 89 -6.32 0.93 -4.71
N ILE A 90 -5.12 0.38 -4.68
CA ILE A 90 -3.89 1.03 -4.19
C ILE A 90 -2.93 1.11 -5.35
N ASP A 91 -2.44 2.30 -5.66
CA ASP A 91 -1.43 2.58 -6.67
C ASP A 91 -0.26 3.31 -6.02
N ILE A 92 0.97 2.81 -6.18
CA ILE A 92 2.18 3.40 -5.60
C ILE A 92 3.27 3.50 -6.66
N ASP A 93 3.56 4.73 -7.11
CA ASP A 93 4.56 5.02 -8.14
C ASP A 93 5.98 4.54 -7.76
N GLN A 94 6.36 4.65 -6.48
CA GLN A 94 7.66 4.16 -6.03
C GLN A 94 7.74 3.94 -4.52
N ILE A 95 8.17 2.73 -4.12
CA ILE A 95 8.38 2.38 -2.71
C ILE A 95 9.71 1.64 -2.48
N ASP A 96 10.53 2.11 -1.53
CA ASP A 96 11.66 1.33 -0.97
C ASP A 96 11.22 0.73 0.35
N VAL A 97 11.02 -0.58 0.37
CA VAL A 97 10.46 -1.30 1.52
C VAL A 97 11.35 -2.48 1.92
N LYS A 98 11.43 -2.77 3.22
CA LYS A 98 12.16 -3.93 3.74
C LYS A 98 11.25 -5.12 4.01
N LYS A 99 10.06 -4.85 4.56
CA LYS A 99 9.03 -5.87 4.81
C LYS A 99 7.70 -5.35 4.31
N LEU A 100 7.13 -6.07 3.35
CA LEU A 100 5.83 -5.77 2.77
C LEU A 100 4.85 -6.88 3.10
N ASN A 101 3.66 -6.49 3.53
CA ASN A 101 2.49 -7.32 3.61
C ASN A 101 1.39 -6.67 2.77
N ALA A 102 0.88 -7.35 1.76
CA ALA A 102 -0.19 -6.87 0.90
C ALA A 102 -1.32 -7.89 0.83
N ASP A 103 -2.50 -7.48 1.24
CA ASP A 103 -3.73 -8.29 1.24
C ASP A 103 -4.77 -7.63 0.32
N CYS A 104 -5.08 -8.31 -0.79
CA CYS A 104 -6.05 -7.86 -1.78
C CYS A 104 -7.25 -8.80 -1.81
N GLY A 105 -8.42 -8.34 -1.36
CA GLY A 105 -9.66 -9.12 -1.36
C GLY A 105 -10.19 -9.35 -2.78
N ALA A 106 -10.75 -8.31 -3.39
CA ALA A 106 -11.34 -8.31 -4.73
C ALA A 106 -11.05 -7.00 -5.49
N GLY A 107 -10.04 -6.26 -5.08
CA GLY A 107 -9.58 -5.01 -5.66
C GLY A 107 -8.27 -5.19 -6.41
N GLU A 108 -7.44 -4.15 -6.38
CA GLU A 108 -6.18 -4.08 -7.12
C GLU A 108 -5.11 -3.40 -6.28
N ILE A 109 -3.91 -3.92 -6.30
CA ILE A 109 -2.72 -3.31 -5.68
C ILE A 109 -1.62 -3.29 -6.72
N ASP A 110 -1.26 -2.09 -7.19
CA ASP A 110 -0.17 -1.85 -8.13
C ASP A 110 0.96 -1.09 -7.43
N MET A 111 2.19 -1.54 -7.61
CA MET A 111 3.33 -0.84 -7.03
C MET A 111 4.64 -1.05 -7.77
N VAL A 112 5.47 0.00 -7.79
CA VAL A 112 6.84 -0.09 -8.26
C VAL A 112 7.79 -0.08 -7.06
N VAL A 113 8.50 -1.18 -6.86
CA VAL A 113 9.40 -1.40 -5.73
C VAL A 113 10.84 -1.07 -6.11
N THR A 114 11.50 -0.28 -5.28
CA THR A 114 12.93 0.04 -5.47
C THR A 114 13.81 -1.15 -5.16
N GLY A 115 14.63 -1.56 -6.13
CA GLY A 115 15.54 -2.70 -6.03
C GLY A 115 15.21 -3.77 -7.04
N LYS A 116 15.53 -5.02 -6.74
CA LYS A 116 15.38 -6.17 -7.63
C LYS A 116 14.46 -7.21 -7.01
N GLU A 117 13.75 -7.95 -7.86
CA GLU A 117 12.90 -9.07 -7.43
C GLU A 117 13.67 -10.05 -6.51
N LYS A 118 14.88 -10.41 -6.85
CA LYS A 118 15.73 -11.33 -6.05
C LYS A 118 16.24 -10.79 -4.70
N ASP A 119 16.07 -9.50 -4.42
CA ASP A 119 16.41 -8.94 -3.10
C ASP A 119 15.43 -9.36 -2.00
N TYR A 120 14.31 -9.98 -2.38
CA TYR A 120 13.21 -10.38 -1.50
C TYR A 120 13.01 -11.90 -1.43
N ASN A 121 12.60 -12.37 -0.25
CA ASN A 121 11.93 -13.65 -0.09
C ASN A 121 10.42 -13.43 -0.16
N TYR A 122 9.67 -14.42 -0.66
CA TYR A 122 8.22 -14.28 -0.86
C TYR A 122 7.44 -15.38 -0.20
N ASN A 123 6.30 -15.01 0.39
CA ASN A 123 5.19 -15.91 0.69
C ASN A 123 3.99 -15.42 -0.11
N LEU A 124 3.54 -16.24 -1.05
CA LEU A 124 2.45 -15.93 -1.97
C LEU A 124 1.26 -16.82 -1.69
N SER A 125 0.08 -16.24 -1.58
CA SER A 125 -1.19 -16.93 -1.47
C SER A 125 -2.20 -16.31 -2.42
N CYS A 126 -2.70 -17.07 -3.39
CA CYS A 126 -3.68 -16.58 -4.35
C CYS A 126 -4.88 -17.52 -4.41
N GLY A 127 -6.08 -16.99 -4.18
CA GLY A 127 -7.33 -17.72 -4.21
C GLY A 127 -7.83 -18.00 -5.64
N MET A 128 -8.48 -17.01 -6.25
CA MET A 128 -8.96 -17.03 -7.64
C MET A 128 -8.50 -15.78 -8.41
N GLY A 129 -7.65 -14.96 -7.83
CA GLY A 129 -7.10 -13.76 -8.41
C GLY A 129 -5.76 -14.01 -9.10
N GLU A 130 -4.95 -12.98 -9.12
CA GLU A 130 -3.64 -12.97 -9.76
C GLU A 130 -2.62 -12.23 -8.90
N ILE A 131 -1.38 -12.74 -8.87
CA ILE A 131 -0.21 -12.04 -8.33
C ILE A 131 0.83 -12.04 -9.43
N ASP A 132 1.19 -10.86 -9.93
CA ASP A 132 2.25 -10.67 -10.90
C ASP A 132 3.50 -10.07 -10.22
N LEU A 133 4.63 -10.70 -10.47
CA LEU A 133 5.95 -10.24 -10.02
C LEU A 133 6.80 -10.08 -11.27
N GLU A 134 6.90 -8.91 -11.85
CA GLU A 134 7.72 -8.53 -13.00
C GLU A 134 8.04 -9.65 -14.03
N ASN A 135 8.63 -10.76 -13.57
CA ASN A 135 9.04 -11.91 -14.40
C ASN A 135 8.26 -13.20 -14.12
N SER A 136 7.26 -13.16 -13.23
CA SER A 136 6.57 -14.37 -12.76
C SER A 136 5.12 -14.09 -12.39
N GLU A 137 4.20 -14.69 -13.13
CA GLU A 137 2.75 -14.65 -12.90
C GLU A 137 2.31 -15.85 -12.05
N TYR A 138 1.47 -15.60 -11.06
CA TYR A 138 0.86 -16.60 -10.18
C TYR A 138 -0.66 -16.44 -10.21
N SER A 139 -1.30 -17.15 -11.15
CA SER A 139 -2.75 -17.17 -11.32
C SER A 139 -3.32 -18.60 -11.27
N GLY A 140 -4.52 -18.76 -10.73
CA GLY A 140 -5.19 -20.07 -10.65
C GLY A 140 -5.95 -20.28 -9.34
N LEU A 141 -6.39 -21.50 -9.09
CA LEU A 141 -7.18 -21.83 -7.90
C LEU A 141 -6.29 -22.32 -6.76
N GLY A 142 -6.23 -21.51 -5.67
CA GLY A 142 -5.60 -21.92 -4.42
C GLY A 142 -4.09 -22.10 -4.52
N ILE A 143 -3.37 -21.13 -5.07
CA ILE A 143 -1.91 -21.14 -5.13
C ILE A 143 -1.34 -20.74 -3.78
N GLU A 144 -0.41 -21.54 -3.26
CA GLU A 144 0.45 -21.20 -2.14
C GLU A 144 1.90 -21.44 -2.55
N LYS A 145 2.77 -20.46 -2.41
CA LYS A 145 4.17 -20.56 -2.80
C LYS A 145 5.08 -19.78 -1.86
N THR A 146 6.16 -20.42 -1.44
CA THR A 146 7.26 -19.74 -0.72
C THR A 146 8.50 -19.76 -1.60
N ILE A 147 9.10 -18.60 -1.81
CA ILE A 147 10.33 -18.41 -2.58
C ILE A 147 11.39 -17.85 -1.65
N SER A 148 12.52 -18.50 -1.60
CA SER A 148 13.69 -18.05 -0.84
C SER A 148 14.85 -17.76 -1.78
N ASN A 149 15.21 -16.51 -1.91
CA ASN A 149 16.30 -16.06 -2.76
C ASN A 149 17.60 -15.99 -1.96
N GLU A 150 18.67 -16.56 -2.51
CA GLU A 150 19.97 -16.57 -1.84
C GLU A 150 20.52 -15.13 -1.67
N GLY A 151 20.77 -14.73 -0.42
CA GLY A 151 21.29 -13.41 -0.10
C GLY A 151 20.22 -12.34 0.09
N ALA A 152 18.93 -12.66 -0.12
CA ALA A 152 17.82 -11.74 0.14
C ALA A 152 17.79 -11.31 1.62
N LYS A 153 17.49 -10.03 1.84
CA LYS A 153 17.40 -9.42 3.18
C LYS A 153 16.07 -8.73 3.43
N LYS A 154 15.19 -8.80 2.45
CA LYS A 154 13.88 -8.20 2.44
C LYS A 154 12.83 -9.31 2.29
N ASP A 155 11.62 -9.08 2.77
CA ASP A 155 10.55 -10.07 2.75
C ASP A 155 9.25 -9.46 2.21
N MET A 156 8.51 -10.23 1.41
CA MET A 156 7.17 -9.89 0.95
C MET A 156 6.18 -11.03 1.26
N VAL A 157 5.03 -10.66 1.78
CA VAL A 157 3.87 -11.52 1.92
C VAL A 157 2.76 -10.92 1.06
N LEU A 158 2.32 -11.66 0.03
CA LEU A 158 1.30 -11.21 -0.90
C LEU A 158 0.12 -12.19 -0.85
N GLU A 159 -1.03 -11.70 -0.45
CA GLU A 159 -2.26 -12.48 -0.34
C GLU A 159 -3.33 -11.87 -1.25
N CYS A 160 -3.78 -12.63 -2.26
CA CYS A 160 -4.79 -12.21 -3.20
C CYS A 160 -6.00 -13.15 -3.19
N GLY A 161 -7.17 -12.61 -2.90
CA GLY A 161 -8.42 -13.38 -2.90
C GLY A 161 -8.96 -13.61 -4.31
N MET A 162 -9.60 -12.60 -4.89
CA MET A 162 -10.20 -12.58 -6.25
C MET A 162 -9.74 -11.35 -7.06
N GLY A 163 -8.84 -10.54 -6.52
CA GLY A 163 -8.34 -9.33 -7.13
C GLY A 163 -7.03 -9.56 -7.86
N GLU A 164 -6.21 -8.51 -7.87
CA GLU A 164 -4.91 -8.50 -8.53
C GLU A 164 -3.87 -7.79 -7.64
N ILE A 165 -2.65 -8.32 -7.62
CA ILE A 165 -1.49 -7.65 -7.03
C ILE A 165 -0.39 -7.66 -8.09
N ASP A 166 0.02 -6.47 -8.54
CA ASP A 166 1.10 -6.27 -9.49
C ASP A 166 2.29 -5.58 -8.80
N VAL A 167 3.46 -6.17 -8.92
CA VAL A 167 4.71 -5.67 -8.32
C VAL A 167 5.80 -5.59 -9.36
N GLU A 168 6.09 -4.38 -9.80
CA GLU A 168 7.23 -4.08 -10.67
C GLU A 168 8.47 -3.70 -9.84
N PHE A 169 9.66 -3.84 -10.42
CA PHE A 169 10.92 -3.49 -9.77
C PHE A 169 11.72 -2.48 -10.60
N THR A 170 12.40 -1.54 -9.93
CA THR A 170 13.24 -0.54 -10.64
C THR A 170 14.57 -1.07 -11.12
N GLY A 171 15.03 -2.23 -10.66
CA GLY A 171 16.32 -2.83 -10.97
C GLY A 171 16.18 -4.10 -11.79
N GLU A 172 16.96 -4.25 -12.85
CA GLU A 172 17.04 -5.48 -13.65
C GLU A 172 17.76 -6.60 -12.87
N ASP A 173 17.28 -7.85 -12.99
CA ASP A 173 17.85 -9.07 -12.37
C ASP A 173 19.13 -9.59 -13.04
#